data_90990f0e8b54341e1b8f989e13d45242
#
_entry.id   90990f0e8b54341e1b8f989e13d45242
#
_cell.length_a   1.000
_cell.length_b   1.000
_cell.length_c   1.000
_cell.angle_alpha   90.00
_cell.angle_beta   90.00
_cell.angle_gamma   90.00
#
_symmetry.space_group_name_H-M   'P 1'
#
loop_
_entity.id
_entity.type
_entity.pdbx_description
1 polymer ?
#
loop_
_entity_poly.entity_id
_entity_poly.type
_entity_poly.pdbx_seq_one_letter_code
_entity_poly.pdbx_strand_id
1 'polypeptide(L)'
;MMQVIFFPRVGALIAVLSTVLLTGCPTVLSQPTVSFARQVSYGDNKAVETVTNEFGSTDLQMIAEKMVGSLLEDPVLNNRPTMTLSTVRNKTSEYIDTKSIMNSIQTALVKSHKVKFARSNDEMQAGVDELQRQNQSGLYKSQGKAQIGKMSAAKYTLEGEIVSIVKQNNNTKDVFYKMTLKLYDVEDGSIEWQDEKEIRKTSAR
;
A
#
# COMPACT_ATOMS: atom_id res chain seq x y z
N MET A 1 51.89 -47.77 16.80
CA MET A 1 51.41 -48.78 17.75
C MET A 1 49.96 -49.03 17.45
N MET A 2 49.57 -49.93 16.54
CA MET A 2 49.50 -51.39 16.66
C MET A 2 48.67 -51.82 17.85
N GLN A 3 47.53 -52.36 17.69
CA GLN A 3 47.07 -53.74 17.54
C GLN A 3 45.53 -53.74 17.39
N VAL A 4 44.86 -54.32 16.47
CA VAL A 4 44.69 -55.67 15.95
C VAL A 4 43.95 -56.65 16.90
N ILE A 5 42.85 -57.24 16.29
CA ILE A 5 42.33 -58.62 16.48
C ILE A 5 41.26 -58.75 17.59
N PHE A 6 40.06 -59.37 17.40
CA PHE A 6 39.73 -60.72 16.95
C PHE A 6 38.20 -60.92 16.79
N PHE A 7 37.78 -61.63 15.78
CA PHE A 7 36.51 -62.41 15.67
C PHE A 7 36.60 -63.74 16.45
N PRO A 8 35.51 -64.37 16.85
CA PRO A 8 34.92 -65.42 16.01
C PRO A 8 33.39 -65.63 16.18
N ARG A 9 32.76 -65.96 15.16
CA ARG A 9 32.12 -67.14 14.58
C ARG A 9 31.25 -68.03 15.47
N VAL A 10 30.06 -68.37 14.85
CA VAL A 10 29.33 -69.64 14.74
C VAL A 10 28.14 -69.88 15.69
N GLY A 11 27.03 -70.20 15.03
CA GLY A 11 25.85 -70.84 15.63
C GLY A 11 24.60 -70.78 14.72
N ALA A 12 24.54 -71.70 13.76
CA ALA A 12 23.30 -71.98 13.00
C ALA A 12 22.38 -72.90 13.81
N LEU A 13 21.07 -72.70 13.71
CA LEU A 13 20.05 -73.80 13.82
C LEU A 13 18.67 -73.34 13.33
N ILE A 14 18.26 -73.86 12.32
CA ILE A 14 17.13 -74.41 11.63
C ILE A 14 15.81 -74.54 12.47
N ALA A 15 14.75 -74.22 11.81
CA ALA A 15 13.41 -74.82 11.71
C ALA A 15 12.29 -73.86 12.25
N VAL A 16 11.21 -73.69 11.62
CA VAL A 16 10.11 -74.48 11.14
C VAL A 16 9.04 -73.57 10.56
N LEU A 17 8.59 -73.90 9.43
CA LEU A 17 7.41 -73.51 8.68
C LEU A 17 6.15 -73.35 9.54
N SER A 18 5.48 -72.19 9.41
CA SER A 18 4.02 -72.05 9.65
C SER A 18 3.44 -71.00 8.73
N THR A 19 2.93 -71.47 7.61
CA THR A 19 2.08 -70.69 6.71
C THR A 19 0.73 -70.43 7.38
N VAL A 20 0.46 -69.16 7.75
CA VAL A 20 -0.91 -68.70 8.01
C VAL A 20 -1.28 -67.70 6.92
N LEU A 21 -2.10 -68.17 6.00
CA LEU A 21 -2.83 -67.40 5.01
C LEU A 21 -3.92 -66.60 5.77
N LEU A 22 -3.62 -65.33 6.06
CA LEU A 22 -4.64 -64.34 6.41
C LEU A 22 -4.87 -63.44 5.20
N THR A 23 -5.99 -63.70 4.53
CA THR A 23 -6.58 -62.78 3.55
C THR A 23 -7.08 -61.55 4.31
N GLY A 24 -6.23 -60.53 4.46
CA GLY A 24 -6.58 -59.21 4.92
C GLY A 24 -6.90 -58.30 3.75
N CYS A 25 -8.15 -57.87 3.63
CA CYS A 25 -8.54 -56.78 2.76
C CYS A 25 -7.64 -55.57 3.00
N PRO A 26 -7.08 -54.93 1.95
CA PRO A 26 -6.46 -53.64 2.14
C PRO A 26 -7.54 -52.61 2.41
N THR A 27 -7.77 -52.28 3.68
CA THR A 27 -8.43 -51.02 4.03
C THR A 27 -7.50 -49.89 3.54
N VAL A 28 -7.87 -49.30 2.40
CA VAL A 28 -7.29 -48.05 1.97
C VAL A 28 -7.66 -47.00 3.03
N LEU A 29 -6.75 -46.76 3.97
CA LEU A 29 -6.80 -45.57 4.78
C LEU A 29 -6.64 -44.39 3.82
N SER A 30 -7.74 -43.77 3.46
CA SER A 30 -7.72 -42.45 2.84
C SER A 30 -7.06 -41.50 3.85
N GLN A 31 -5.79 -41.21 3.64
CA GLN A 31 -5.15 -40.14 4.38
C GLN A 31 -5.94 -38.87 4.12
N PRO A 32 -6.29 -38.09 5.15
CA PRO A 32 -6.86 -36.78 4.93
C PRO A 32 -5.83 -35.98 4.12
N THR A 33 -6.20 -35.61 2.90
CA THR A 33 -5.43 -34.64 2.12
C THR A 33 -5.47 -33.34 2.92
N VAL A 34 -4.39 -33.04 3.63
CA VAL A 34 -4.19 -31.74 4.23
C VAL A 34 -4.08 -30.78 3.05
N SER A 35 -5.16 -30.06 2.74
CA SER A 35 -5.10 -28.92 1.85
C SER A 35 -4.20 -27.90 2.53
N PHE A 36 -2.95 -27.80 2.09
CA PHE A 36 -2.09 -26.72 2.50
C PHE A 36 -2.80 -25.41 2.15
N ALA A 37 -3.20 -24.69 3.19
CA ALA A 37 -3.66 -23.32 3.02
C ALA A 37 -2.63 -22.60 2.14
N ARG A 38 -3.09 -21.87 1.12
CA ARG A 38 -2.20 -21.10 0.25
C ARG A 38 -1.26 -20.30 1.13
N GLN A 39 0.01 -20.66 1.09
CA GLN A 39 1.02 -20.00 1.90
C GLN A 39 1.16 -18.57 1.36
N VAL A 40 0.75 -17.60 2.16
CA VAL A 40 0.96 -16.18 1.82
C VAL A 40 2.43 -15.88 2.03
N SER A 41 3.10 -15.38 0.99
CA SER A 41 4.48 -14.90 1.06
C SER A 41 4.52 -13.39 0.85
N TYR A 42 5.50 -12.74 1.48
CA TYR A 42 5.79 -11.34 1.20
C TYR A 42 6.49 -11.23 -0.14
N GLY A 43 6.03 -10.31 -1.01
CA GLY A 43 6.64 -10.00 -2.29
C GLY A 43 7.45 -8.70 -2.26
N ASP A 44 8.19 -8.44 -3.34
CA ASP A 44 8.83 -7.15 -3.55
C ASP A 44 7.77 -6.09 -3.86
N ASN A 45 7.68 -5.08 -3.02
CA ASN A 45 6.71 -3.98 -3.18
C ASN A 45 7.02 -3.04 -4.37
N LYS A 46 8.20 -3.17 -5.00
CA LYS A 46 8.60 -2.44 -6.21
C LYS A 46 8.47 -3.26 -7.47
N ALA A 47 8.13 -4.54 -7.36
CA ALA A 47 7.90 -5.38 -8.53
C ALA A 47 6.72 -4.85 -9.35
N VAL A 48 6.85 -4.87 -10.68
CA VAL A 48 5.77 -4.47 -11.58
C VAL A 48 4.65 -5.47 -11.50
N GLU A 49 3.47 -5.00 -11.17
CA GLU A 49 2.27 -5.81 -11.04
C GLU A 49 1.69 -6.12 -12.43
N THR A 50 1.62 -7.41 -12.76
CA THR A 50 1.19 -7.90 -14.08
C THR A 50 -0.02 -8.83 -14.03
N VAL A 51 -0.64 -9.00 -12.85
CA VAL A 51 -1.71 -9.97 -12.62
C VAL A 51 -2.99 -9.60 -13.36
N THR A 52 -3.33 -8.31 -13.36
CA THR A 52 -4.50 -7.77 -14.07
C THR A 52 -4.18 -6.44 -14.73
N ASN A 53 -5.08 -5.96 -15.60
CA ASN A 53 -5.03 -4.61 -16.14
C ASN A 53 -5.88 -3.60 -15.33
N GLU A 54 -6.35 -3.97 -14.16
CA GLU A 54 -6.99 -3.07 -13.21
C GLU A 54 -5.94 -2.21 -12.49
N PHE A 55 -6.42 -1.15 -11.84
CA PHE A 55 -5.55 -0.24 -11.09
C PHE A 55 -4.86 -0.99 -9.93
N GLY A 56 -3.55 -0.85 -9.82
CA GLY A 56 -2.73 -1.57 -8.85
C GLY A 56 -1.67 -0.73 -8.15
N SER A 57 -0.85 -1.40 -7.36
CA SER A 57 0.20 -0.76 -6.55
C SER A 57 1.28 -0.09 -7.38
N THR A 58 1.65 -0.66 -8.52
CA THR A 58 2.62 -0.06 -9.46
C THR A 58 2.09 1.25 -10.03
N ASP A 59 0.79 1.30 -10.39
CA ASP A 59 0.16 2.50 -10.93
C ASP A 59 0.17 3.63 -9.89
N LEU A 60 -0.16 3.28 -8.62
CA LEU A 60 -0.10 4.22 -7.49
C LEU A 60 1.30 4.82 -7.32
N GLN A 61 2.35 3.97 -7.35
CA GLN A 61 3.73 4.42 -7.21
C GLN A 61 4.14 5.35 -8.36
N MET A 62 3.85 4.97 -9.61
CA MET A 62 4.16 5.78 -10.78
C MET A 62 3.46 7.15 -10.77
N ILE A 63 2.20 7.19 -10.31
CA ILE A 63 1.46 8.45 -10.13
C ILE A 63 2.13 9.30 -9.06
N ALA A 64 2.38 8.73 -7.88
CA ALA A 64 2.98 9.47 -6.77
C ALA A 64 4.35 10.04 -7.13
N GLU A 65 5.21 9.26 -7.75
CA GLU A 65 6.55 9.71 -8.18
C GLU A 65 6.47 10.86 -9.20
N LYS A 66 5.64 10.72 -10.24
CA LYS A 66 5.49 11.75 -11.27
C LYS A 66 4.95 13.05 -10.69
N MET A 67 3.85 12.98 -9.91
CA MET A 67 3.18 14.15 -9.38
C MET A 67 4.03 14.88 -8.34
N VAL A 68 4.69 14.12 -7.46
CA VAL A 68 5.60 14.71 -6.46
C VAL A 68 6.80 15.34 -7.15
N GLY A 69 7.43 14.64 -8.10
CA GLY A 69 8.58 15.17 -8.84
C GLY A 69 8.25 16.51 -9.49
N SER A 70 7.15 16.56 -10.25
CA SER A 70 6.70 17.78 -10.95
C SER A 70 6.40 18.94 -9.98
N LEU A 71 5.66 18.66 -8.89
CA LEU A 71 5.33 19.71 -7.93
C LEU A 71 6.57 20.22 -7.16
N LEU A 72 7.53 19.34 -6.85
CA LEU A 72 8.75 19.73 -6.15
C LEU A 72 9.68 20.64 -6.99
N GLU A 73 9.57 20.58 -8.31
CA GLU A 73 10.33 21.45 -9.24
C GLU A 73 9.66 22.82 -9.42
N ASP A 74 8.38 22.94 -9.03
CA ASP A 74 7.61 24.16 -9.24
C ASP A 74 8.02 25.26 -8.24
N PRO A 75 8.21 26.52 -8.72
CA PRO A 75 8.52 27.66 -7.86
C PRO A 75 7.50 27.99 -6.77
N VAL A 76 6.26 27.52 -6.90
CA VAL A 76 5.20 27.73 -5.91
C VAL A 76 5.58 27.21 -4.51
N LEU A 77 6.51 26.24 -4.45
CA LEU A 77 7.00 25.67 -3.19
C LEU A 77 8.22 26.36 -2.57
N ASN A 78 8.80 27.39 -3.21
CA ASN A 78 10.05 28.02 -2.76
C ASN A 78 10.00 28.56 -1.33
N ASN A 79 8.84 29.02 -0.87
CA ASN A 79 8.66 29.61 0.46
C ASN A 79 8.13 28.62 1.51
N ARG A 80 8.20 27.33 1.23
CA ARG A 80 7.71 26.28 2.10
C ARG A 80 6.26 26.55 2.57
N PRO A 81 5.31 26.68 1.64
CA PRO A 81 3.94 27.05 1.96
C PRO A 81 3.25 25.97 2.81
N THR A 82 2.21 26.41 3.52
CA THR A 82 1.29 25.48 4.17
C THR A 82 0.19 25.11 3.21
N MET A 83 -0.05 23.81 3.02
CA MET A 83 -1.09 23.30 2.16
C MET A 83 -1.96 22.27 2.89
N THR A 84 -3.12 22.01 2.35
CA THR A 84 -4.02 20.95 2.79
C THR A 84 -4.32 20.01 1.63
N LEU A 85 -4.76 18.80 1.95
CA LEU A 85 -5.26 17.86 0.98
C LEU A 85 -6.77 17.91 0.95
N SER A 86 -7.32 17.95 -0.25
CA SER A 86 -8.71 17.66 -0.51
C SER A 86 -8.88 16.24 -1.04
N THR A 87 -10.09 15.87 -1.37
CA THR A 87 -10.40 14.55 -1.91
C THR A 87 -9.99 14.43 -3.38
N VAL A 88 -9.53 13.24 -3.79
CA VAL A 88 -9.43 12.87 -5.18
C VAL A 88 -10.73 12.19 -5.60
N ARG A 89 -11.35 12.71 -6.65
CA ARG A 89 -12.58 12.15 -7.20
C ARG A 89 -12.28 10.94 -8.07
N ASN A 90 -12.82 9.78 -7.70
CA ASN A 90 -12.77 8.59 -8.54
C ASN A 90 -13.90 8.64 -9.57
N LYS A 91 -13.56 8.80 -10.84
CA LYS A 91 -14.46 8.76 -12.00
C LYS A 91 -14.21 7.53 -12.88
N THR A 92 -13.57 6.51 -12.33
CA THR A 92 -13.39 5.22 -12.99
C THR A 92 -14.56 4.29 -12.70
N SER A 93 -14.63 3.18 -13.43
CA SER A 93 -15.59 2.10 -13.14
C SER A 93 -15.12 1.13 -12.04
N GLU A 94 -13.89 1.31 -11.52
CA GLU A 94 -13.29 0.47 -10.51
C GLU A 94 -13.29 1.15 -9.14
N TYR A 95 -13.26 0.34 -8.08
CA TYR A 95 -12.94 0.89 -6.76
C TYR A 95 -11.44 1.19 -6.70
N ILE A 96 -11.10 2.47 -6.55
CA ILE A 96 -9.72 2.93 -6.33
C ILE A 96 -9.68 3.67 -5.00
N ASP A 97 -8.81 3.25 -4.09
CA ASP A 97 -8.56 3.96 -2.85
C ASP A 97 -7.75 5.24 -3.12
N THR A 98 -8.46 6.29 -3.51
CA THR A 98 -7.87 7.60 -3.80
C THR A 98 -7.25 8.26 -2.57
N LYS A 99 -7.69 7.89 -1.35
CA LYS A 99 -7.07 8.35 -0.11
C LYS A 99 -5.66 7.79 0.05
N SER A 100 -5.45 6.53 -0.32
CA SER A 100 -4.12 5.92 -0.32
C SER A 100 -3.16 6.62 -1.28
N ILE A 101 -3.63 7.00 -2.48
CA ILE A 101 -2.84 7.78 -3.44
C ILE A 101 -2.41 9.11 -2.81
N MET A 102 -3.35 9.86 -2.25
CA MET A 102 -3.06 11.16 -1.65
C MET A 102 -2.13 11.05 -0.44
N ASN A 103 -2.27 10.03 0.39
CA ASN A 103 -1.37 9.77 1.52
C ASN A 103 0.07 9.48 1.06
N SER A 104 0.24 8.77 -0.05
CA SER A 104 1.55 8.50 -0.63
C SER A 104 2.21 9.80 -1.14
N ILE A 105 1.45 10.63 -1.84
CA ILE A 105 1.88 11.95 -2.31
C ILE A 105 2.24 12.86 -1.12
N GLN A 106 1.36 12.93 -0.11
CA GLN A 106 1.62 13.70 1.11
C GLN A 106 2.90 13.28 1.81
N THR A 107 3.08 11.96 1.97
CA THR A 107 4.27 11.41 2.61
C THR A 107 5.55 11.83 1.90
N ALA A 108 5.56 11.75 0.57
CA ALA A 108 6.72 12.14 -0.22
C ALA A 108 6.98 13.66 -0.15
N LEU A 109 5.93 14.47 -0.22
CA LEU A 109 6.04 15.93 -0.09
C LEU A 109 6.51 16.36 1.31
N VAL A 110 6.02 15.73 2.38
CA VAL A 110 6.49 16.00 3.76
C VAL A 110 7.97 15.65 3.90
N LYS A 111 8.38 14.49 3.38
CA LYS A 111 9.80 14.06 3.39
C LYS A 111 10.73 15.00 2.63
N SER A 112 10.24 15.71 1.62
CA SER A 112 11.04 16.70 0.88
C SER A 112 11.37 17.95 1.69
N HIS A 113 10.66 18.21 2.80
CA HIS A 113 10.74 19.44 3.61
C HIS A 113 10.40 20.74 2.87
N LYS A 114 9.90 20.68 1.64
CA LYS A 114 9.53 21.87 0.85
C LYS A 114 8.12 22.39 1.15
N VAL A 115 7.31 21.64 1.90
CA VAL A 115 5.93 22.02 2.25
C VAL A 115 5.65 21.76 3.73
N LYS A 116 4.61 22.39 4.25
CA LYS A 116 3.96 22.08 5.53
C LYS A 116 2.55 21.63 5.23
N PHE A 117 2.04 20.64 5.93
CA PHE A 117 0.63 20.26 5.81
C PHE A 117 -0.15 20.72 7.03
N ALA A 118 -1.23 21.45 6.78
CA ALA A 118 -2.29 21.64 7.77
C ALA A 118 -3.13 20.37 7.85
N ARG A 119 -3.79 20.14 8.97
CA ARG A 119 -4.74 19.04 9.11
C ARG A 119 -5.88 19.20 8.10
N SER A 120 -6.34 18.09 7.55
CA SER A 120 -7.57 18.07 6.76
C SER A 120 -8.79 18.41 7.63
N ASN A 121 -9.89 18.77 7.01
CA ASN A 121 -11.12 19.07 7.74
C ASN A 121 -11.57 17.91 8.63
N ASP A 122 -11.42 16.67 8.15
CA ASP A 122 -11.80 15.47 8.91
C ASP A 122 -10.92 15.26 10.16
N GLU A 123 -9.67 15.70 10.11
CA GLU A 123 -8.70 15.57 11.21
C GLU A 123 -8.69 16.79 12.13
N MET A 124 -9.29 17.89 11.70
CA MET A 124 -9.26 19.16 12.42
C MET A 124 -9.98 19.06 13.77
N GLN A 125 -11.13 18.36 13.84
CA GLN A 125 -11.90 18.22 15.05
C GLN A 125 -11.08 17.61 16.19
N ALA A 126 -10.36 16.52 15.94
CA ALA A 126 -9.48 15.91 16.94
C ALA A 126 -8.39 16.87 17.44
N GLY A 127 -7.89 17.75 16.56
CA GLY A 127 -6.93 18.79 16.93
C GLY A 127 -7.52 19.88 17.80
N VAL A 128 -8.75 20.30 17.52
CA VAL A 128 -9.51 21.29 18.32
C VAL A 128 -9.82 20.72 19.70
N ASP A 129 -10.29 19.48 19.78
CA ASP A 129 -10.62 18.81 21.04
C ASP A 129 -9.39 18.68 21.94
N GLU A 130 -8.23 18.31 21.37
CA GLU A 130 -6.97 18.25 22.13
C GLU A 130 -6.53 19.64 22.62
N LEU A 131 -6.64 20.67 21.76
CA LEU A 131 -6.31 22.03 22.14
C LEU A 131 -7.20 22.55 23.29
N GLN A 132 -8.49 22.26 23.23
CA GLN A 132 -9.45 22.56 24.27
C GLN A 132 -9.12 21.81 25.57
N ARG A 133 -8.86 20.51 25.47
CA ARG A 133 -8.48 19.67 26.60
C ARG A 133 -7.25 20.22 27.33
N GLN A 134 -6.21 20.63 26.59
CA GLN A 134 -5.01 21.21 27.20
C GLN A 134 -5.30 22.54 27.91
N ASN A 135 -6.17 23.38 27.35
CA ASN A 135 -6.39 24.71 27.87
C ASN A 135 -7.47 24.78 28.95
N GLN A 136 -8.46 23.89 28.94
CA GLN A 136 -9.65 23.98 29.82
C GLN A 136 -9.66 22.95 30.95
N SER A 137 -8.95 21.82 30.84
CA SER A 137 -9.03 20.73 31.83
C SER A 137 -8.36 21.04 33.17
N GLY A 138 -7.50 22.06 33.26
CA GLY A 138 -6.70 22.32 34.44
C GLY A 138 -5.55 21.33 34.72
N LEU A 139 -5.41 20.28 33.93
CA LEU A 139 -4.45 19.20 34.16
C LEU A 139 -3.01 19.56 33.73
N TYR A 140 -2.84 20.58 32.92
CA TYR A 140 -1.54 20.91 32.32
C TYR A 140 -0.94 22.18 32.89
N LYS A 141 0.39 22.20 32.99
CA LYS A 141 1.12 23.41 33.40
C LYS A 141 0.94 24.52 32.36
N SER A 142 0.77 25.77 32.80
CA SER A 142 0.57 26.91 31.91
C SER A 142 1.65 27.09 30.85
N GLN A 143 2.91 26.78 31.18
CA GLN A 143 4.06 26.90 30.28
C GLN A 143 4.18 25.83 29.22
N GLY A 144 3.43 24.70 29.33
CA GLY A 144 3.46 23.60 28.40
C GLY A 144 2.23 23.47 27.51
N LYS A 145 1.25 24.35 27.66
CA LYS A 145 0.00 24.29 26.88
C LYS A 145 0.21 24.81 25.46
N ALA A 146 -0.41 24.12 24.49
CA ALA A 146 -0.52 24.65 23.14
C ALA A 146 -1.43 25.91 23.15
N GLN A 147 -0.98 26.96 22.48
CA GLN A 147 -1.70 28.24 22.48
C GLN A 147 -2.84 28.22 21.47
N ILE A 148 -4.00 28.72 21.85
CA ILE A 148 -5.14 28.95 20.95
C ILE A 148 -4.76 30.08 19.96
N GLY A 149 -5.25 29.98 18.71
CA GLY A 149 -4.99 30.98 17.67
C GLY A 149 -3.63 30.90 17.01
N LYS A 150 -2.89 29.78 17.20
CA LYS A 150 -1.57 29.53 16.55
C LYS A 150 -1.61 28.49 15.44
N MET A 151 -2.78 27.97 15.07
CA MET A 151 -2.89 27.08 13.93
C MET A 151 -2.60 27.84 12.64
N SER A 152 -1.71 27.28 11.80
CA SER A 152 -1.42 27.83 10.48
C SER A 152 -2.56 27.47 9.53
N ALA A 153 -3.13 28.48 8.88
CA ALA A 153 -4.04 28.25 7.76
C ALA A 153 -3.28 27.68 6.55
N ALA A 154 -3.94 26.85 5.77
CA ALA A 154 -3.39 26.42 4.48
C ALA A 154 -3.49 27.57 3.48
N LYS A 155 -2.38 27.85 2.78
CA LYS A 155 -2.38 28.77 1.64
C LYS A 155 -2.89 28.06 0.39
N TYR A 156 -2.54 26.78 0.23
CA TYR A 156 -2.91 26.01 -0.94
C TYR A 156 -3.70 24.76 -0.59
N THR A 157 -4.57 24.34 -1.52
CA THR A 157 -5.30 23.07 -1.47
C THR A 157 -4.92 22.21 -2.67
N LEU A 158 -4.49 20.97 -2.42
CA LEU A 158 -4.22 19.99 -3.47
C LEU A 158 -5.45 19.12 -3.69
N GLU A 159 -5.99 19.14 -4.89
CA GLU A 159 -7.16 18.39 -5.33
C GLU A 159 -6.86 17.56 -6.56
N GLY A 160 -7.71 16.57 -6.85
CA GLY A 160 -7.53 15.80 -8.07
C GLY A 160 -8.72 14.97 -8.49
N GLU A 161 -8.53 14.31 -9.62
CA GLU A 161 -9.45 13.31 -10.11
C GLU A 161 -8.72 12.22 -10.89
N ILE A 162 -9.25 11.01 -10.83
CA ILE A 162 -8.82 9.89 -11.65
C ILE A 162 -9.96 9.43 -12.54
N VAL A 163 -9.67 9.27 -13.83
CA VAL A 163 -10.61 8.77 -14.84
C VAL A 163 -10.05 7.54 -15.51
N SER A 164 -10.91 6.67 -16.04
CA SER A 164 -10.49 5.56 -16.89
C SER A 164 -11.31 5.49 -18.18
N ILE A 165 -10.67 4.98 -19.23
CA ILE A 165 -11.31 4.61 -20.50
C ILE A 165 -11.00 3.15 -20.72
N VAL A 166 -12.06 2.32 -20.77
CA VAL A 166 -11.94 0.88 -21.02
C VAL A 166 -12.44 0.56 -22.42
N LYS A 167 -11.60 -0.12 -23.20
CA LYS A 167 -11.98 -0.68 -24.51
C LYS A 167 -11.68 -2.16 -24.49
N GLN A 168 -12.61 -2.96 -25.00
CA GLN A 168 -12.42 -4.41 -25.06
C GLN A 168 -13.08 -5.01 -26.32
N ASN A 169 -12.46 -6.08 -26.80
CA ASN A 169 -13.00 -6.98 -27.79
C ASN A 169 -12.86 -8.42 -27.30
N ASN A 170 -13.09 -9.41 -28.17
CA ASN A 170 -13.02 -10.82 -27.78
C ASN A 170 -11.62 -11.29 -27.29
N ASN A 171 -10.56 -10.63 -27.75
CA ASN A 171 -9.17 -11.09 -27.54
C ASN A 171 -8.35 -10.15 -26.67
N THR A 172 -8.78 -8.89 -26.51
CA THR A 172 -7.96 -7.86 -25.86
C THR A 172 -8.81 -6.96 -24.99
N LYS A 173 -8.31 -6.64 -23.80
CA LYS A 173 -8.84 -5.55 -22.94
C LYS A 173 -7.76 -4.49 -22.83
N ASP A 174 -8.09 -3.25 -23.12
CA ASP A 174 -7.24 -2.07 -23.04
C ASP A 174 -7.84 -1.07 -22.05
N VAL A 175 -7.08 -0.68 -21.06
CA VAL A 175 -7.49 0.27 -20.02
C VAL A 175 -6.50 1.42 -19.99
N PHE A 176 -7.04 2.62 -20.11
CA PHE A 176 -6.31 3.86 -19.97
C PHE A 176 -6.77 4.57 -18.71
N TYR A 177 -5.84 4.92 -17.84
CA TYR A 177 -6.06 5.73 -16.65
C TYR A 177 -5.40 7.09 -16.82
N LYS A 178 -6.04 8.13 -16.33
CA LYS A 178 -5.47 9.45 -16.21
C LYS A 178 -5.75 10.04 -14.83
N MET A 179 -4.71 10.35 -14.09
CA MET A 179 -4.76 11.10 -12.84
C MET A 179 -4.36 12.54 -13.11
N THR A 180 -5.21 13.47 -12.71
CA THR A 180 -4.93 14.91 -12.76
C THR A 180 -4.90 15.45 -11.34
N LEU A 181 -3.87 16.23 -10.97
CA LEU A 181 -3.79 16.99 -9.74
C LEU A 181 -3.71 18.47 -10.03
N LYS A 182 -4.30 19.26 -9.14
CA LYS A 182 -4.31 20.73 -9.19
C LYS A 182 -4.04 21.30 -7.83
N LEU A 183 -3.20 22.31 -7.79
CA LEU A 183 -2.93 23.11 -6.61
C LEU A 183 -3.66 24.44 -6.74
N TYR A 184 -4.61 24.67 -5.85
CA TYR A 184 -5.39 25.92 -5.82
C TYR A 184 -4.87 26.82 -4.71
N ASP A 185 -4.76 28.12 -4.98
CA ASP A 185 -4.68 29.12 -3.93
C ASP A 185 -6.03 29.23 -3.23
N VAL A 186 -6.03 29.19 -1.90
CA VAL A 186 -7.26 29.22 -1.10
C VAL A 186 -7.89 30.60 -1.06
N GLU A 187 -7.08 31.67 -1.28
CA GLU A 187 -7.52 33.05 -1.15
C GLU A 187 -8.32 33.49 -2.38
N ASP A 188 -7.82 33.22 -3.59
CA ASP A 188 -8.44 33.69 -4.82
C ASP A 188 -8.99 32.55 -5.72
N GLY A 189 -8.72 31.29 -5.39
CA GLY A 189 -9.19 30.14 -6.14
C GLY A 189 -8.43 29.88 -7.44
N SER A 190 -7.31 30.57 -7.70
CA SER A 190 -6.48 30.33 -8.88
C SER A 190 -5.81 28.96 -8.84
N ILE A 191 -5.51 28.40 -10.02
CA ILE A 191 -4.70 27.20 -10.16
C ILE A 191 -3.25 27.62 -10.28
N GLU A 192 -2.46 27.36 -9.24
CA GLU A 192 -1.05 27.69 -9.20
C GLU A 192 -0.16 26.62 -9.83
N TRP A 193 -0.60 25.37 -9.80
CA TRP A 193 0.09 24.26 -10.44
C TRP A 193 -0.92 23.19 -10.84
N GLN A 194 -0.66 22.55 -11.97
CA GLN A 194 -1.41 21.40 -12.45
C GLN A 194 -0.50 20.46 -13.23
N ASP A 195 -0.64 19.17 -12.99
CA ASP A 195 0.02 18.14 -13.82
C ASP A 195 -0.87 16.90 -13.92
N GLU A 196 -0.51 16.00 -14.85
CA GLU A 196 -1.23 14.76 -15.08
C GLU A 196 -0.30 13.58 -15.32
N LYS A 197 -0.73 12.40 -14.92
CA LYS A 197 -0.08 11.13 -15.23
C LYS A 197 -1.06 10.21 -15.94
N GLU A 198 -0.61 9.74 -17.09
CA GLU A 198 -1.33 8.76 -17.89
C GLU A 198 -0.68 7.39 -17.75
N ILE A 199 -1.50 6.35 -17.68
CA ILE A 199 -1.10 4.93 -17.61
C ILE A 199 -1.98 4.15 -18.56
N ARG A 200 -1.39 3.30 -19.39
CA ARG A 200 -2.12 2.41 -20.28
C ARG A 200 -1.68 0.98 -20.04
N LYS A 201 -2.67 0.09 -19.87
CA LYS A 201 -2.48 -1.34 -19.64
C LYS A 201 -3.30 -2.13 -20.63
N THR A 202 -2.65 -3.07 -21.29
CA THR A 202 -3.30 -3.94 -22.28
C THR A 202 -3.07 -5.39 -21.87
N SER A 203 -4.14 -6.19 -21.86
CA SER A 203 -4.06 -7.62 -21.62
C SER A 203 -4.68 -8.41 -22.76
N ALA A 204 -4.08 -9.55 -23.12
CA ALA A 204 -4.74 -10.58 -23.89
C ALA A 204 -5.77 -11.30 -23.00
N ARG A 205 -6.86 -11.76 -23.61
CA ARG A 205 -7.91 -12.57 -22.95
C ARG A 205 -7.78 -14.02 -23.30
#